data_1d61de69b4c1695aaf8cddb3ad7d9f02
#
_entry.id   1d61de69b4c1695aaf8cddb3ad7d9f02
#
_cell.length_a   1.000
_cell.length_b   1.000
_cell.length_c   1.000
_cell.angle_alpha   90.00
_cell.angle_beta   90.00
_cell.angle_gamma   90.00
#
_symmetry.space_group_name_H-M   'P 1'
#
loop_
_entity.id
_entity.type
_entity.pdbx_description
1 polymer ?
#
loop_
_entity_poly.entity_id
_entity_poly.type
_entity_poly.pdbx_seq_one_letter_code
_entity_poly.pdbx_strand_id
1 'polypeptide(L)'
;TLNALDARVDSGTRNLLVRATLNDSEGLLPGMFARLVIDLDQPTEVVTVPETAVTYSLHGNTVYVLLQGKGQTTAQPRVVKPGATRDGRIAILDGLLSGEWVVTVGQNKLYRDAPVIVDDSVKLND
;
A
#
# COMPACT_ATOMS: atom_id res chain seq x y z
N THR A 1 -21.05 10.02 -10.58
CA THR A 1 -20.72 8.60 -10.85
C THR A 1 -20.64 8.40 -12.36
N LEU A 2 -19.58 7.78 -12.82
CA LEU A 2 -19.41 7.44 -14.24
C LEU A 2 -20.22 6.20 -14.58
N ASN A 3 -21.04 6.28 -15.62
CA ASN A 3 -22.02 5.24 -15.95
C ASN A 3 -21.66 4.42 -17.21
N ALA A 4 -20.86 4.99 -18.09
CA ALA A 4 -20.44 4.31 -19.31
C ALA A 4 -19.00 4.66 -19.66
N LEU A 5 -18.25 3.63 -20.05
CA LEU A 5 -16.89 3.76 -20.53
C LEU A 5 -16.83 3.19 -21.93
N ASP A 6 -16.56 4.01 -22.92
CA ASP A 6 -16.30 3.60 -24.29
C ASP A 6 -14.82 3.82 -24.59
N ALA A 7 -14.11 2.77 -24.93
CA ALA A 7 -12.67 2.79 -25.13
C ALA A 7 -12.30 2.41 -26.56
N ARG A 8 -11.49 3.25 -27.21
CA ARG A 8 -10.89 2.96 -28.51
C ARG A 8 -9.39 3.11 -28.46
N VAL A 9 -8.68 2.13 -28.99
CA VAL A 9 -7.23 2.19 -29.13
C VAL A 9 -6.89 2.67 -30.53
N ASP A 10 -6.16 3.78 -30.61
CA ASP A 10 -5.54 4.23 -31.86
C ASP A 10 -4.19 3.51 -32.02
N SER A 11 -4.10 2.62 -32.99
CA SER A 11 -2.90 1.83 -33.26
C SER A 11 -1.71 2.67 -33.77
N GLY A 12 -1.99 3.84 -34.35
CA GLY A 12 -0.94 4.74 -34.84
C GLY A 12 -0.21 5.50 -33.75
N THR A 13 -0.93 6.01 -32.76
CA THR A 13 -0.38 6.79 -31.65
C THR A 13 -0.21 5.99 -30.37
N ARG A 14 -0.74 4.78 -30.29
CA ARG A 14 -0.83 3.93 -29.09
C ARG A 14 -1.59 4.60 -27.93
N ASN A 15 -2.43 5.58 -28.25
CA ASN A 15 -3.29 6.25 -27.28
C ASN A 15 -4.64 5.55 -27.19
N LEU A 16 -5.17 5.49 -25.99
CA LEU A 16 -6.51 4.97 -25.73
C LEU A 16 -7.47 6.17 -25.57
N LEU A 17 -8.45 6.24 -26.45
CA LEU A 17 -9.53 7.20 -26.29
C LEU A 17 -10.61 6.61 -25.39
N VAL A 18 -10.88 7.29 -24.31
CA VAL A 18 -11.86 6.88 -23.30
C VAL A 18 -12.96 7.93 -23.25
N ARG A 19 -14.22 7.48 -23.31
CA ARG A 19 -15.39 8.32 -23.11
C ARG A 19 -16.09 7.93 -21.82
N ALA A 20 -16.39 8.89 -21.00
CA ALA A 20 -17.13 8.70 -19.77
C ALA A 20 -18.35 9.63 -19.75
N THR A 21 -19.49 9.10 -19.29
CA THR A 21 -20.73 9.86 -19.17
C THR A 21 -21.06 10.05 -17.70
N LEU A 22 -21.32 11.28 -17.31
CA LEU A 22 -21.77 11.61 -15.96
C LEU A 22 -23.28 11.38 -15.85
N ASN A 23 -23.70 10.73 -14.78
CA ASN A 23 -25.11 10.50 -14.48
C ASN A 23 -25.78 11.76 -13.95
N ASP A 24 -25.03 12.58 -13.23
CA ASP A 24 -25.50 13.82 -12.64
C ASP A 24 -24.58 14.94 -13.09
N SER A 25 -25.13 15.90 -13.79
CA SER A 25 -24.43 17.07 -14.30
C SER A 25 -24.89 18.37 -13.63
N GLU A 26 -25.61 18.28 -12.51
CA GLU A 26 -26.04 19.47 -11.77
C GLU A 26 -24.83 20.34 -11.39
N GLY A 27 -24.94 21.63 -11.71
CA GLY A 27 -23.88 22.60 -11.44
C GLY A 27 -22.72 22.60 -12.43
N LEU A 28 -22.76 21.77 -13.48
CA LEU A 28 -21.75 21.75 -14.53
C LEU A 28 -22.20 22.59 -15.72
N LEU A 29 -21.29 23.43 -16.22
CA LEU A 29 -21.52 24.31 -17.38
C LEU A 29 -20.47 23.97 -18.46
N PRO A 30 -20.84 24.12 -19.77
CA PRO A 30 -19.85 23.99 -20.85
C PRO A 30 -18.71 25.00 -20.66
N GLY A 31 -17.50 24.58 -20.90
CA GLY A 31 -16.30 25.41 -20.76
C GLY A 31 -15.64 25.37 -19.37
N MET A 32 -16.21 24.66 -18.41
CA MET A 32 -15.59 24.44 -17.10
C MET A 32 -14.41 23.47 -17.18
N PHE A 33 -13.42 23.68 -16.31
CA PHE A 33 -12.34 22.72 -16.12
C PHE A 33 -12.81 21.57 -15.22
N ALA A 34 -12.45 20.35 -15.60
CA ALA A 34 -12.71 19.16 -14.80
C ALA A 34 -11.42 18.35 -14.62
N ARG A 35 -11.25 17.80 -13.44
CA ARG A 35 -10.20 16.82 -13.16
C ARG A 35 -10.84 15.45 -13.06
N LEU A 36 -10.34 14.53 -13.85
CA LEU A 36 -10.77 13.14 -13.83
C LEU A 36 -9.70 12.28 -13.20
N VAL A 37 -10.10 11.46 -12.25
CA VAL A 37 -9.25 10.42 -11.66
C VAL A 37 -9.83 9.08 -12.03
N ILE A 38 -9.05 8.27 -12.70
CA ILE A 38 -9.45 6.93 -13.14
C ILE A 38 -8.65 5.91 -12.33
N ASP A 39 -9.35 5.12 -11.54
CA ASP A 39 -8.76 3.97 -10.86
C ASP A 39 -8.76 2.79 -11.85
N LEU A 40 -7.58 2.42 -12.29
CA LEU A 40 -7.40 1.34 -13.26
C LEU A 40 -7.29 -0.03 -12.59
N ASP A 41 -7.02 -0.04 -11.30
CA ASP A 41 -6.83 -1.26 -10.55
C ASP A 41 -8.15 -1.78 -10.01
N GLN A 42 -8.38 -3.06 -10.22
CA GLN A 42 -9.44 -3.75 -9.49
C GLN A 42 -9.08 -3.81 -8.01
N PRO A 43 -10.04 -3.63 -7.11
CA PRO A 43 -9.78 -3.78 -5.70
C PRO A 43 -9.25 -5.19 -5.42
N THR A 44 -7.97 -5.26 -5.08
CA THR A 44 -7.30 -6.50 -4.69
C THR A 44 -7.02 -6.40 -3.20
N GLU A 45 -7.40 -7.41 -2.45
CA GLU A 45 -7.02 -7.50 -1.06
C GLU A 45 -5.50 -7.71 -0.96
N VAL A 46 -4.83 -6.74 -0.38
CA VAL A 46 -3.39 -6.81 -0.15
C VAL A 46 -3.08 -6.50 1.30
N VAL A 47 -2.05 -7.13 1.81
CA VAL A 47 -1.51 -6.79 3.13
C VAL A 47 -0.81 -5.45 3.01
N THR A 48 -1.16 -4.50 3.85
CA THR A 48 -0.49 -3.19 3.90
C THR A 48 0.13 -2.96 5.27
N VAL A 49 1.30 -2.35 5.25
CA VAL A 49 2.00 -1.91 6.47
C VAL A 49 2.32 -0.43 6.37
N PRO A 50 2.49 0.28 7.49
CA PRO A 50 3.05 1.62 7.45
C PRO A 50 4.40 1.62 6.73
N GLU A 51 4.66 2.62 5.92
CA GLU A 51 5.92 2.74 5.17
C GLU A 51 7.15 2.68 6.09
N THR A 52 6.99 3.20 7.31
CA THR A 52 8.03 3.16 8.35
C THR A 52 8.41 1.76 8.80
N ALA A 53 7.56 0.76 8.60
CA ALA A 53 7.85 -0.63 8.95
C ALA A 53 8.83 -1.31 7.98
N VAL A 54 8.99 -0.78 6.78
CA VAL A 54 9.86 -1.35 5.76
C VAL A 54 11.26 -0.75 5.85
N THR A 55 12.24 -1.60 6.00
CA THR A 55 13.65 -1.22 5.95
C THR A 55 14.20 -1.54 4.56
N TYR A 56 14.69 -0.52 3.89
CA TYR A 56 15.30 -0.64 2.56
C TYR A 56 16.80 -0.86 2.69
N SER A 57 17.31 -1.90 2.04
CA SER A 57 18.74 -2.17 2.01
C SER A 57 19.18 -2.69 0.64
N LEU A 58 20.47 -2.69 0.41
CA LEU A 58 21.07 -3.26 -0.82
C LEU A 58 20.83 -4.78 -0.94
N HIS A 59 20.52 -5.45 0.15
CA HIS A 59 20.24 -6.89 0.20
C HIS A 59 18.75 -7.23 0.10
N GLY A 60 17.91 -6.23 -0.10
CA GLY A 60 16.46 -6.38 -0.21
C GLY A 60 15.69 -5.56 0.83
N ASN A 61 14.40 -5.52 0.64
CA ASN A 61 13.48 -4.84 1.55
C ASN A 61 13.05 -5.80 2.64
N THR A 62 13.10 -5.35 3.88
CA THR A 62 12.91 -6.21 5.05
C THR A 62 11.90 -5.56 6.01
N VAL A 63 11.05 -6.38 6.59
CA VAL A 63 10.23 -6.01 7.76
C VAL A 63 10.61 -6.90 8.94
N TYR A 64 10.46 -6.38 10.15
CA TYR A 64 10.60 -7.19 11.35
C TYR A 64 9.23 -7.70 11.79
N VAL A 65 9.07 -9.02 11.79
CA VAL A 65 7.87 -9.72 12.23
C VAL A 65 8.05 -10.17 13.66
N LEU A 66 7.03 -10.00 14.49
CA LEU A 66 7.04 -10.45 15.87
C LEU A 66 6.59 -11.91 15.93
N LEU A 67 7.42 -12.74 16.51
CA LEU A 67 7.10 -14.13 16.83
C LEU A 67 6.89 -14.27 18.34
N GLN A 68 5.72 -14.75 18.70
CA GLN A 68 5.39 -15.06 20.08
C GLN A 68 5.90 -16.49 20.39
N GLY A 69 6.95 -16.56 21.19
CA GLY A 69 7.46 -17.80 21.74
C GLY A 69 6.94 -18.09 23.15
N LYS A 70 7.38 -19.17 23.75
CA LYS A 70 7.04 -19.52 25.13
C LYS A 70 7.59 -18.49 26.13
N GLY A 71 6.76 -17.48 26.45
CA GLY A 71 7.08 -16.46 27.45
C GLY A 71 7.92 -15.29 26.96
N GLN A 72 8.29 -15.24 25.68
CA GLN A 72 9.07 -14.14 25.11
C GLN A 72 8.65 -13.86 23.67
N THR A 73 8.56 -12.57 23.33
CA THR A 73 8.33 -12.12 21.95
C THR A 73 9.67 -11.73 21.35
N THR A 74 9.97 -12.24 20.16
CA THR A 74 11.18 -11.94 19.42
C THR A 74 10.88 -11.31 18.07
N ALA A 75 11.77 -10.44 17.59
CA ALA A 75 11.67 -9.85 16.27
C ALA A 75 12.54 -10.59 15.27
N GLN A 76 11.96 -11.00 14.15
CA GLN A 76 12.71 -11.64 13.07
C GLN A 76 12.64 -10.82 11.79
N PRO A 77 13.76 -10.53 11.15
CA PRO A 77 13.80 -9.92 9.85
C PRO A 77 13.26 -10.87 8.79
N ARG A 78 12.34 -10.38 7.97
CA ARG A 78 11.78 -11.13 6.85
C ARG A 78 11.86 -10.29 5.59
N VAL A 79 12.42 -10.86 4.53
CA VAL A 79 12.49 -10.22 3.23
C VAL A 79 11.09 -10.17 2.63
N VAL A 80 10.69 -9.00 2.16
CA VAL A 80 9.38 -8.75 1.58
C VAL A 80 9.50 -8.10 0.21
N LYS A 81 8.47 -8.27 -0.60
CA LYS A 81 8.33 -7.59 -1.88
C LYS A 81 7.33 -6.45 -1.74
N PRO A 82 7.78 -5.19 -1.64
CA PRO A 82 6.88 -4.05 -1.56
C PRO A 82 6.22 -3.78 -2.91
N GLY A 83 4.99 -3.28 -2.85
CA GLY A 83 4.22 -2.82 -4.00
C GLY A 83 3.97 -1.31 -3.95
N ALA A 84 2.77 -0.89 -4.35
CA ALA A 84 2.40 0.51 -4.37
C ALA A 84 2.26 1.11 -2.97
N THR A 85 2.65 2.36 -2.83
CA THR A 85 2.45 3.15 -1.61
C THR A 85 1.24 4.08 -1.81
N ARG A 86 0.37 4.12 -0.81
CA ARG A 86 -0.77 5.04 -0.77
C ARG A 86 -1.00 5.48 0.67
N ASP A 87 -1.17 6.78 0.88
CA ASP A 87 -1.49 7.39 2.19
C ASP A 87 -0.56 6.96 3.33
N GLY A 88 0.75 6.88 3.07
CA GLY A 88 1.76 6.48 4.05
C GLY A 88 1.77 4.97 4.38
N ARG A 89 1.02 4.18 3.65
CA ARG A 89 1.02 2.71 3.76
C ARG A 89 1.53 2.09 2.46
N ILE A 90 2.30 1.05 2.60
CA ILE A 90 2.85 0.30 1.47
C ILE A 90 2.23 -1.09 1.40
N ALA A 91 1.84 -1.49 0.20
CA ALA A 91 1.36 -2.84 -0.03
C ALA A 91 2.53 -3.82 -0.01
N ILE A 92 2.34 -4.97 0.60
CA ILE A 92 3.32 -6.06 0.59
C ILE A 92 2.77 -7.16 -0.31
N LEU A 93 3.43 -7.37 -1.45
CA LEU A 93 3.00 -8.33 -2.46
C LEU A 93 3.40 -9.76 -2.10
N ASP A 94 4.49 -9.91 -1.35
CA ASP A 94 5.00 -11.21 -0.95
C ASP A 94 5.85 -11.09 0.33
N GLY A 95 5.89 -12.16 1.12
CA GLY A 95 6.70 -12.27 2.33
C GLY A 95 5.97 -11.96 3.64
N LEU A 96 4.72 -11.50 3.60
CA LEU A 96 3.93 -11.17 4.79
C LEU A 96 2.51 -11.71 4.67
N LEU A 97 1.99 -12.25 5.75
CA LEU A 97 0.62 -12.76 5.84
C LEU A 97 -0.28 -11.79 6.63
N SER A 98 -1.57 -11.81 6.32
CA SER A 98 -2.56 -11.06 7.09
C SER A 98 -2.61 -11.56 8.54
N GLY A 99 -2.67 -10.62 9.48
CA GLY A 99 -2.71 -10.91 10.91
C GLY A 99 -1.35 -11.03 11.59
N GLU A 100 -0.24 -10.97 10.85
CA GLU A 100 1.10 -10.93 11.45
C GLU A 100 1.39 -9.55 12.07
N TRP A 101 2.09 -9.56 13.18
CA TRP A 101 2.55 -8.35 13.87
C TRP A 101 3.89 -7.90 13.31
N VAL A 102 3.98 -6.63 12.92
CA VAL A 102 5.21 -6.04 12.40
C VAL A 102 5.66 -4.86 13.24
N VAL A 103 6.97 -4.69 13.33
CA VAL A 103 7.55 -3.54 14.01
C VAL A 103 7.48 -2.31 13.11
N THR A 104 6.91 -1.23 13.60
CA THR A 104 6.72 0.02 12.85
C THR A 104 7.68 1.12 13.26
N VAL A 105 8.24 1.02 14.47
CA VAL A 105 9.18 2.01 15.04
C VAL A 105 10.28 1.27 15.80
N GLY A 106 11.49 1.78 15.72
CA GLY A 106 12.62 1.25 16.50
C GLY A 106 13.43 0.15 15.82
N GLN A 107 13.23 -0.08 14.54
CA GLN A 107 13.91 -1.14 13.76
C GLN A 107 15.44 -1.05 13.83
N ASN A 108 15.99 0.16 13.97
CA ASN A 108 17.43 0.41 14.03
C ASN A 108 18.13 -0.26 15.23
N LYS A 109 17.35 -0.64 16.24
CA LYS A 109 17.84 -1.31 17.45
C LYS A 109 17.64 -2.82 17.41
N LEU A 110 17.02 -3.34 16.35
CA LEU A 110 16.68 -4.74 16.24
C LEU A 110 17.76 -5.53 15.47
N TYR A 111 17.98 -6.74 15.92
CA TYR A 111 18.76 -7.77 15.26
C TYR A 111 17.92 -9.06 15.23
N ARG A 112 18.39 -10.07 14.51
CA ARG A 112 17.69 -11.35 14.44
C ARG A 112 17.48 -11.95 15.83
N ASP A 113 16.25 -12.35 16.12
CA ASP A 113 15.82 -12.92 17.40
C ASP A 113 15.96 -11.97 18.60
N ALA A 114 15.99 -10.65 18.34
CA ALA A 114 16.01 -9.65 19.38
C ALA A 114 14.76 -9.77 20.27
N PRO A 115 14.91 -9.84 21.60
CA PRO A 115 13.77 -9.79 22.50
C PRO A 115 13.12 -8.41 22.43
N VAL A 116 11.80 -8.37 22.34
CA VAL A 116 11.04 -7.12 22.24
C VAL A 116 9.90 -7.10 23.24
N ILE A 117 9.59 -5.91 23.70
CA ILE A 117 8.38 -5.61 24.46
C ILE A 117 7.47 -4.82 23.52
N VAL A 118 6.24 -5.29 23.34
CA VAL A 118 5.26 -4.60 22.50
C VAL A 118 4.78 -3.36 23.26
N ASP A 119 5.00 -2.19 22.67
CA ASP A 119 4.53 -0.91 23.17
C ASP A 119 3.63 -0.25 22.10
N ASP A 120 2.33 -0.31 22.33
CA ASP A 120 1.32 0.28 21.45
C ASP A 120 1.02 1.75 21.78
N SER A 121 1.81 2.37 22.62
CA SER A 121 1.60 3.78 23.02
C SER A 121 1.88 4.77 21.88
N VAL A 122 2.68 4.37 20.90
CA VAL A 122 2.98 5.19 19.72
C VAL A 122 1.88 5.00 18.69
N LYS A 123 0.98 5.97 18.61
CA LYS A 123 -0.01 6.01 17.52
C LYS A 123 0.67 6.50 16.25
N LEU A 124 0.69 5.66 15.24
CA LEU A 124 1.00 6.09 13.89
C LEU A 124 -0.21 6.88 13.37
N ASN A 125 0.03 8.10 12.92
CA ASN A 125 -1.00 8.84 12.20
C ASN A 125 -1.29 8.09 10.88
N ASP A 126 -2.46 7.52 10.85
CA ASP A 126 -3.00 6.92 9.62
C ASP A 126 -3.41 8.03 8.63
#